data_fce37eac6c7584eeff9264b1eae352bd
#
_entry.id   fce37eac6c7584eeff9264b1eae352bd
#
_cell.length_a   1.000
_cell.length_b   1.000
_cell.length_c   1.000
_cell.angle_alpha   90.00
_cell.angle_beta   90.00
_cell.angle_gamma   90.00
#
_symmetry.space_group_name_H-M   'P 1'
#
loop_
_entity.id
_entity.type
_entity.pdbx_description
1 polymer ?
#
loop_
_entity_poly.entity_id
_entity_poly.type
_entity_poly.pdbx_seq_one_letter_code
_entity_poly.pdbx_strand_id
1 'polypeptide(L)'
;GTRYYIAVLSLLVVLAVSSGFRKDRPQVTPEEKKAQRRQLWLGGFCCGTVLAIASNFQQAGLVAGTDGGKAGFITALYVVLVPVFGLFLGRKGSAQLWVSMVVAVLGLYLLCMKNGFGSIESSDWLLLSCAVLFSFQIIAVDHFSPQVDGVRLSLAEFLVVSVESTAAALLFETPSAAQFAENALPILYCGIMSSGVAYTLQILGQRDLNPAIASLIMCLESVFSALGGWMLLHQNLSAREVFGCVLIFAAVVLAQLPLEMLHRAKKTT
;
A
#
# COMPACT_ATOMS: atom_id res chain seq x y z
N GLY A 1 -0.94 -3.06 -16.03
CA GLY A 1 -0.19 -4.33 -16.25
C GLY A 1 1.30 -4.09 -16.40
N THR A 2 1.75 -3.28 -17.37
CA THR A 2 3.17 -3.14 -17.79
C THR A 2 4.14 -2.76 -16.66
N ARG A 3 3.76 -1.88 -15.73
CA ARG A 3 4.60 -1.48 -14.60
C ARG A 3 5.05 -2.66 -13.72
N TYR A 4 4.23 -3.70 -13.61
CA TYR A 4 4.54 -4.85 -12.77
C TYR A 4 5.56 -5.79 -13.41
N TYR A 5 5.61 -5.90 -14.76
CA TYR A 5 6.71 -6.61 -15.44
C TYR A 5 8.05 -5.94 -15.19
N ILE A 6 8.08 -4.60 -15.20
CA ILE A 6 9.29 -3.84 -14.87
C ILE A 6 9.70 -4.08 -13.41
N ALA A 7 8.74 -4.14 -12.49
CA ALA A 7 8.99 -4.49 -11.10
C ALA A 7 9.57 -5.90 -10.96
N VAL A 8 9.02 -6.89 -11.66
CA VAL A 8 9.56 -8.25 -11.70
C VAL A 8 11.01 -8.26 -12.18
N LEU A 9 11.32 -7.58 -13.29
CA LEU A 9 12.67 -7.50 -13.81
C LEU A 9 13.64 -6.84 -12.82
N SER A 10 13.24 -5.72 -12.19
CA SER A 10 14.05 -5.04 -11.18
C SER A 10 14.34 -5.93 -9.98
N LEU A 11 13.34 -6.67 -9.49
CA LEU A 11 13.50 -7.59 -8.36
C LEU A 11 14.34 -8.84 -8.72
N LEU A 12 14.27 -9.32 -9.95
CA LEU A 12 15.16 -10.39 -10.40
C LEU A 12 16.63 -9.94 -10.38
N VAL A 13 16.91 -8.69 -10.79
CA VAL A 13 18.26 -8.11 -10.69
C VAL A 13 18.69 -8.00 -9.22
N VAL A 14 17.84 -7.49 -8.34
CA VAL A 14 18.12 -7.39 -6.89
C VAL A 14 18.41 -8.77 -6.30
N LEU A 15 17.61 -9.80 -6.64
CA LEU A 15 17.83 -11.16 -6.16
C LEU A 15 19.12 -11.77 -6.71
N ALA A 16 19.45 -11.54 -7.97
CA ALA A 16 20.70 -12.01 -8.57
C ALA A 16 21.92 -11.41 -7.88
N VAL A 17 21.92 -10.09 -7.64
CA VAL A 17 22.99 -9.37 -6.93
C VAL A 17 23.08 -9.84 -5.48
N SER A 18 21.95 -9.89 -4.76
CA SER A 18 21.91 -10.28 -3.35
C SER A 18 22.29 -11.75 -3.12
N SER A 19 22.05 -12.63 -4.09
CA SER A 19 22.44 -14.03 -3.99
C SER A 19 23.96 -14.23 -3.98
N GLY A 20 24.70 -13.33 -4.63
CA GLY A 20 26.17 -13.32 -4.61
C GLY A 20 26.78 -12.96 -3.25
N PHE A 21 26.05 -12.19 -2.42
CA PHE A 21 26.52 -11.76 -1.10
C PHE A 21 26.07 -12.65 0.05
N ARG A 22 25.04 -13.48 -0.12
CA ARG A 22 24.53 -14.40 0.91
C ARG A 22 25.24 -15.76 0.86
N LYS A 23 26.44 -15.83 1.43
CA LYS A 23 27.20 -17.11 1.54
C LYS A 23 26.72 -18.05 2.65
N ASP A 24 26.04 -17.57 3.67
CA ASP A 24 25.59 -18.37 4.83
C ASP A 24 24.05 -18.47 4.86
N ARG A 25 23.52 -19.50 4.21
CA ARG A 25 22.13 -19.91 4.45
C ARG A 25 22.11 -21.05 5.45
N PRO A 26 21.32 -20.97 6.53
CA PRO A 26 21.13 -22.12 7.41
C PRO A 26 20.62 -23.31 6.58
N GLN A 27 21.12 -24.50 6.89
CA GLN A 27 20.71 -25.73 6.23
C GLN A 27 19.25 -26.02 6.61
N VAL A 28 18.36 -25.73 5.71
CA VAL A 28 16.91 -26.01 5.84
C VAL A 28 16.64 -27.40 5.30
N THR A 29 15.84 -28.19 6.01
CA THR A 29 15.50 -29.57 5.57
C THR A 29 14.69 -29.55 4.25
N PRO A 30 14.72 -30.63 3.46
CA PRO A 30 13.93 -30.69 2.22
C PRO A 30 12.44 -30.45 2.41
N GLU A 31 11.86 -30.90 3.53
CA GLU A 31 10.46 -30.70 3.86
C GLU A 31 10.14 -29.24 4.18
N GLU A 32 11.00 -28.57 4.95
CA GLU A 32 10.87 -27.14 5.25
C GLU A 32 10.97 -26.29 3.97
N LYS A 33 11.88 -26.64 3.05
CA LYS A 33 11.97 -25.98 1.73
C LYS A 33 10.69 -26.13 0.94
N LYS A 34 10.07 -27.31 0.96
CA LYS A 34 8.79 -27.57 0.26
C LYS A 34 7.66 -26.77 0.89
N ALA A 35 7.59 -26.70 2.23
CA ALA A 35 6.61 -25.91 2.96
C ALA A 35 6.77 -24.40 2.67
N GLN A 36 7.99 -23.87 2.77
CA GLN A 36 8.28 -22.46 2.44
C GLN A 36 7.93 -22.13 0.99
N ARG A 37 8.23 -23.01 0.03
CA ARG A 37 7.87 -22.82 -1.38
C ARG A 37 6.36 -22.78 -1.57
N ARG A 38 5.61 -23.65 -0.87
CA ARG A 38 4.15 -23.65 -0.92
C ARG A 38 3.58 -22.35 -0.36
N GLN A 39 4.06 -21.89 0.79
CA GLN A 39 3.64 -20.63 1.41
C GLN A 39 3.99 -19.42 0.53
N LEU A 40 5.15 -19.43 -0.11
CA LEU A 40 5.56 -18.38 -1.03
C LEU A 40 4.58 -18.25 -2.21
N TRP A 41 4.22 -19.35 -2.85
CA TRP A 41 3.31 -19.31 -4.00
C TRP A 41 1.87 -19.03 -3.59
N LEU A 42 1.41 -19.56 -2.45
CA LEU A 42 0.09 -19.23 -1.90
C LEU A 42 0.00 -17.75 -1.51
N GLY A 43 1.03 -17.23 -0.83
CA GLY A 43 1.10 -15.81 -0.46
C GLY A 43 1.18 -14.92 -1.68
N GLY A 44 2.06 -15.25 -2.65
CA GLY A 44 2.18 -14.50 -3.90
C GLY A 44 0.88 -14.47 -4.70
N PHE A 45 0.18 -15.62 -4.80
CA PHE A 45 -1.11 -15.68 -5.47
C PHE A 45 -2.19 -14.89 -4.71
N CYS A 46 -2.33 -15.09 -3.41
CA CYS A 46 -3.34 -14.39 -2.60
C CYS A 46 -3.12 -12.87 -2.61
N CYS A 47 -1.90 -12.41 -2.27
CA CYS A 47 -1.57 -10.98 -2.26
C CYS A 47 -1.66 -10.39 -3.67
N GLY A 48 -1.14 -11.09 -4.69
CA GLY A 48 -1.12 -10.63 -6.07
C GLY A 48 -2.52 -10.48 -6.67
N THR A 49 -3.38 -11.49 -6.51
CA THR A 49 -4.76 -11.40 -7.03
C THR A 49 -5.53 -10.25 -6.37
N VAL A 50 -5.43 -10.11 -5.06
CA VAL A 50 -6.09 -9.00 -4.36
C VAL A 50 -5.54 -7.65 -4.82
N LEU A 51 -4.21 -7.52 -4.97
CA LEU A 51 -3.57 -6.31 -5.48
C LEU A 51 -3.96 -6.02 -6.94
N ALA A 52 -4.04 -7.03 -7.79
CA ALA A 52 -4.46 -6.88 -9.18
C ALA A 52 -5.89 -6.32 -9.27
N ILE A 53 -6.82 -6.92 -8.54
CA ILE A 53 -8.21 -6.49 -8.53
C ILE A 53 -8.31 -5.06 -7.95
N ALA A 54 -7.66 -4.79 -6.80
CA ALA A 54 -7.65 -3.47 -6.17
C ALA A 54 -7.13 -2.38 -7.12
N SER A 55 -6.00 -2.65 -7.79
CA SER A 55 -5.39 -1.70 -8.74
C SER A 55 -6.28 -1.42 -9.96
N ASN A 56 -6.99 -2.44 -10.45
CA ASN A 56 -7.93 -2.27 -11.56
C ASN A 56 -9.16 -1.44 -11.13
N PHE A 57 -9.72 -1.68 -9.94
CA PHE A 57 -10.81 -0.85 -9.40
C PHE A 57 -10.37 0.60 -9.18
N GLN A 58 -9.17 0.82 -8.65
CA GLN A 58 -8.60 2.16 -8.48
C GLN A 58 -8.48 2.89 -9.81
N GLN A 59 -7.90 2.21 -10.81
CA GLN A 59 -7.74 2.78 -12.15
C GLN A 59 -9.09 3.07 -12.80
N ALA A 60 -10.06 2.17 -12.69
CA ALA A 60 -11.41 2.35 -13.22
C ALA A 60 -12.11 3.56 -12.57
N GLY A 61 -11.98 3.74 -11.26
CA GLY A 61 -12.53 4.90 -10.55
C GLY A 61 -11.92 6.22 -11.01
N LEU A 62 -10.60 6.25 -11.23
CA LEU A 62 -9.91 7.44 -11.76
C LEU A 62 -10.29 7.75 -13.20
N VAL A 63 -10.37 6.74 -14.08
CA VAL A 63 -10.77 6.89 -15.47
C VAL A 63 -12.24 7.34 -15.59
N ALA A 64 -13.11 6.93 -14.67
CA ALA A 64 -14.49 7.37 -14.59
C ALA A 64 -14.66 8.86 -14.16
N GLY A 65 -13.55 9.57 -13.88
CA GLY A 65 -13.53 11.01 -13.68
C GLY A 65 -13.55 11.47 -12.23
N THR A 66 -13.37 10.55 -11.25
CA THR A 66 -13.22 10.98 -9.85
C THR A 66 -11.99 11.86 -9.69
N ASP A 67 -12.15 13.00 -9.02
CA ASP A 67 -11.02 13.87 -8.65
C ASP A 67 -9.94 13.10 -7.88
N GLY A 68 -8.67 13.35 -8.23
CA GLY A 68 -7.53 12.63 -7.65
C GLY A 68 -7.43 12.75 -6.12
N GLY A 69 -7.81 13.91 -5.55
CA GLY A 69 -7.86 14.10 -4.11
C GLY A 69 -8.96 13.25 -3.46
N LYS A 70 -10.17 13.25 -4.04
CA LYS A 70 -11.29 12.43 -3.58
C LYS A 70 -10.95 10.94 -3.70
N ALA A 71 -10.34 10.52 -4.82
CA ALA A 71 -9.90 9.15 -5.02
C ALA A 71 -8.86 8.73 -3.96
N GLY A 72 -7.87 9.57 -3.70
CA GLY A 72 -6.87 9.35 -2.65
C GLY A 72 -7.48 9.22 -1.25
N PHE A 73 -8.44 10.10 -0.91
CA PHE A 73 -9.15 10.02 0.37
C PHE A 73 -9.93 8.71 0.52
N ILE A 74 -10.77 8.37 -0.48
CA ILE A 74 -11.60 7.15 -0.43
C ILE A 74 -10.72 5.90 -0.35
N THR A 75 -9.67 5.83 -1.15
CA THR A 75 -8.74 4.69 -1.13
C THR A 75 -8.04 4.59 0.22
N ALA A 76 -7.59 5.71 0.81
CA ALA A 76 -6.91 5.72 2.10
C ALA A 76 -7.82 5.32 3.28
N LEU A 77 -9.13 5.15 3.09
CA LEU A 77 -10.02 4.59 4.12
C LEU A 77 -9.64 3.16 4.53
N TYR A 78 -8.72 2.49 3.80
CA TYR A 78 -8.14 1.23 4.27
C TYR A 78 -7.53 1.37 5.68
N VAL A 79 -7.12 2.56 6.10
CA VAL A 79 -6.60 2.82 7.45
C VAL A 79 -7.61 2.49 8.55
N VAL A 80 -8.90 2.65 8.27
CA VAL A 80 -9.99 2.27 9.19
C VAL A 80 -10.40 0.82 8.97
N LEU A 81 -10.45 0.39 7.72
CA LEU A 81 -10.92 -0.95 7.36
C LEU A 81 -9.98 -2.06 7.85
N VAL A 82 -8.65 -1.85 7.79
CA VAL A 82 -7.65 -2.83 8.27
C VAL A 82 -7.89 -3.22 9.73
N PRO A 83 -7.92 -2.29 10.70
CA PRO A 83 -8.19 -2.67 12.08
C PRO A 83 -9.62 -3.14 12.33
N VAL A 84 -10.62 -2.66 11.59
CA VAL A 84 -11.98 -3.19 11.66
C VAL A 84 -12.00 -4.66 11.26
N PHE A 85 -11.40 -5.04 10.13
CA PHE A 85 -11.26 -6.44 9.74
C PHE A 85 -10.37 -7.22 10.72
N GLY A 86 -9.34 -6.58 11.29
CA GLY A 86 -8.52 -7.15 12.34
C GLY A 86 -9.32 -7.58 13.58
N LEU A 87 -10.39 -6.85 13.96
CA LEU A 87 -11.28 -7.24 15.05
C LEU A 87 -12.00 -8.57 14.74
N PHE A 88 -12.47 -8.76 13.51
CA PHE A 88 -13.09 -10.04 13.10
C PHE A 88 -12.10 -11.20 13.10
N LEU A 89 -10.81 -10.91 12.96
CA LEU A 89 -9.71 -11.89 13.07
C LEU A 89 -9.22 -12.08 14.52
N GLY A 90 -9.95 -11.55 15.51
CA GLY A 90 -9.63 -11.67 16.93
C GLY A 90 -8.51 -10.75 17.42
N ARG A 91 -8.06 -9.80 16.63
CA ARG A 91 -7.04 -8.82 17.02
C ARG A 91 -7.67 -7.71 17.86
N LYS A 92 -7.06 -7.37 18.98
CA LYS A 92 -7.54 -6.28 19.84
C LYS A 92 -6.88 -4.98 19.43
N GLY A 93 -7.68 -3.94 19.16
CA GLY A 93 -7.20 -2.57 18.97
C GLY A 93 -7.12 -1.83 20.31
N SER A 94 -6.02 -1.09 20.56
CA SER A 94 -5.96 -0.19 21.71
C SER A 94 -6.82 1.07 21.47
N ALA A 95 -7.30 1.70 22.54
CA ALA A 95 -8.01 2.98 22.43
C ALA A 95 -7.15 4.06 21.73
N GLN A 96 -5.84 4.05 21.99
CA GLN A 96 -4.86 4.91 21.33
C GLN A 96 -4.86 4.73 19.81
N LEU A 97 -4.89 3.48 19.32
CA LEU A 97 -4.95 3.17 17.90
C LEU A 97 -6.23 3.75 17.26
N TRP A 98 -7.38 3.59 17.93
CA TRP A 98 -8.66 4.13 17.44
C TRP A 98 -8.66 5.67 17.37
N VAL A 99 -8.13 6.33 18.40
CA VAL A 99 -7.97 7.79 18.40
C VAL A 99 -7.04 8.22 17.25
N SER A 100 -5.91 7.55 17.08
CA SER A 100 -4.96 7.83 15.99
C SER A 100 -5.61 7.70 14.61
N MET A 101 -6.45 6.68 14.40
CA MET A 101 -7.19 6.51 13.14
C MET A 101 -8.17 7.66 12.88
N VAL A 102 -8.93 8.09 13.89
CA VAL A 102 -9.84 9.23 13.73
C VAL A 102 -9.06 10.49 13.36
N VAL A 103 -7.93 10.74 14.02
CA VAL A 103 -7.05 11.88 13.70
C VAL A 103 -6.48 11.76 12.28
N ALA A 104 -6.05 10.57 11.86
CA ALA A 104 -5.55 10.32 10.51
C ALA A 104 -6.63 10.57 9.44
N VAL A 105 -7.85 10.08 9.64
CA VAL A 105 -8.97 10.29 8.71
C VAL A 105 -9.32 11.77 8.60
N LEU A 106 -9.34 12.50 9.73
CA LEU A 106 -9.54 13.96 9.71
C LEU A 106 -8.42 14.66 8.94
N GLY A 107 -7.17 14.26 9.15
CA GLY A 107 -6.02 14.77 8.39
C GLY A 107 -6.11 14.49 6.90
N LEU A 108 -6.46 13.26 6.51
CA LEU A 108 -6.70 12.89 5.11
C LEU A 108 -7.85 13.69 4.49
N TYR A 109 -8.94 13.90 5.23
CA TYR A 109 -10.05 14.72 4.77
C TYR A 109 -9.60 16.17 4.48
N LEU A 110 -8.87 16.78 5.38
CA LEU A 110 -8.37 18.14 5.20
C LEU A 110 -7.36 18.25 4.04
N LEU A 111 -6.54 17.24 3.85
CA LEU A 111 -5.52 17.20 2.80
C LEU A 111 -6.13 16.95 1.41
N CYS A 112 -6.99 15.95 1.29
CA CYS A 112 -7.43 15.43 0.00
C CYS A 112 -8.75 16.07 -0.50
N MET A 113 -9.65 16.48 0.41
CA MET A 113 -11.01 16.90 0.07
C MET A 113 -11.13 18.43 -0.03
N LYS A 114 -10.58 19.02 -1.09
CA LYS A 114 -10.54 20.50 -1.28
C LYS A 114 -11.94 21.12 -1.33
N ASN A 115 -12.87 20.49 -2.04
CA ASN A 115 -14.22 21.01 -2.31
C ASN A 115 -15.34 20.32 -1.49
N GLY A 116 -14.97 19.60 -0.41
CA GLY A 116 -15.92 18.77 0.34
C GLY A 116 -16.25 17.46 -0.39
N PHE A 117 -17.25 16.72 0.11
CA PHE A 117 -17.61 15.39 -0.45
C PHE A 117 -18.27 15.46 -1.82
N GLY A 118 -18.88 16.59 -2.20
CA GLY A 118 -19.66 16.69 -3.42
C GLY A 118 -20.82 15.67 -3.45
N SER A 119 -21.24 15.29 -4.66
CA SER A 119 -22.17 14.16 -4.87
C SER A 119 -21.41 12.83 -4.80
N ILE A 120 -22.09 11.80 -4.30
CA ILE A 120 -21.60 10.42 -4.37
C ILE A 120 -21.87 9.92 -5.79
N GLU A 121 -20.82 9.54 -6.50
CA GLU A 121 -20.85 9.05 -7.88
C GLU A 121 -20.62 7.54 -7.92
N SER A 122 -20.98 6.92 -9.04
CA SER A 122 -20.74 5.48 -9.22
C SER A 122 -19.28 5.10 -9.15
N SER A 123 -18.38 6.00 -9.55
CA SER A 123 -16.92 5.84 -9.45
C SER A 123 -16.41 5.78 -8.02
N ASP A 124 -17.08 6.43 -7.05
CA ASP A 124 -16.72 6.39 -5.64
C ASP A 124 -16.89 4.98 -5.05
N TRP A 125 -17.87 4.22 -5.53
CA TRP A 125 -18.07 2.83 -5.12
C TRP A 125 -16.94 1.91 -5.60
N LEU A 126 -16.37 2.18 -6.78
CA LEU A 126 -15.18 1.46 -7.27
C LEU A 126 -13.99 1.74 -6.35
N LEU A 127 -13.78 2.99 -5.96
CA LEU A 127 -12.69 3.38 -5.06
C LEU A 127 -12.88 2.85 -3.64
N LEU A 128 -14.12 2.79 -3.15
CA LEU A 128 -14.41 2.17 -1.86
C LEU A 128 -14.15 0.66 -1.89
N SER A 129 -14.54 -0.02 -2.98
CA SER A 129 -14.21 -1.42 -3.20
C SER A 129 -12.69 -1.65 -3.26
N CYS A 130 -11.97 -0.73 -3.89
CA CYS A 130 -10.51 -0.72 -3.90
C CYS A 130 -9.94 -0.60 -2.46
N ALA A 131 -10.48 0.30 -1.61
CA ALA A 131 -10.04 0.44 -0.22
C ALA A 131 -10.26 -0.84 0.60
N VAL A 132 -11.39 -1.53 0.38
CA VAL A 132 -11.66 -2.85 0.99
C VAL A 132 -10.62 -3.87 0.54
N LEU A 133 -10.33 -3.95 -0.75
CA LEU A 133 -9.36 -4.88 -1.31
C LEU A 133 -7.94 -4.59 -0.83
N PHE A 134 -7.51 -3.33 -0.78
CA PHE A 134 -6.21 -2.97 -0.19
C PHE A 134 -6.12 -3.35 1.29
N SER A 135 -7.24 -3.26 2.03
CA SER A 135 -7.27 -3.72 3.42
C SER A 135 -7.01 -5.22 3.53
N PHE A 136 -7.60 -6.02 2.64
CA PHE A 136 -7.31 -7.45 2.56
C PHE A 136 -5.88 -7.75 2.12
N GLN A 137 -5.33 -6.98 1.17
CA GLN A 137 -3.93 -7.13 0.74
C GLN A 137 -2.98 -6.87 1.91
N ILE A 138 -3.18 -5.79 2.69
CA ILE A 138 -2.36 -5.48 3.88
C ILE A 138 -2.43 -6.62 4.90
N ILE A 139 -3.61 -7.19 5.15
CA ILE A 139 -3.80 -8.32 6.09
C ILE A 139 -3.15 -9.60 5.53
N ALA A 140 -3.26 -9.84 4.23
CA ALA A 140 -2.62 -10.99 3.59
C ALA A 140 -1.08 -10.90 3.66
N VAL A 141 -0.51 -9.73 3.36
CA VAL A 141 0.93 -9.48 3.50
C VAL A 141 1.39 -9.71 4.95
N ASP A 142 0.65 -9.21 5.94
CA ASP A 142 0.96 -9.44 7.35
C ASP A 142 0.96 -10.95 7.71
N HIS A 143 0.05 -11.72 7.13
CA HIS A 143 -0.01 -13.16 7.36
C HIS A 143 1.16 -13.92 6.72
N PHE A 144 1.53 -13.59 5.47
CA PHE A 144 2.51 -14.36 4.70
C PHE A 144 3.96 -13.86 4.87
N SER A 145 4.19 -12.56 5.07
CA SER A 145 5.53 -11.98 5.11
C SER A 145 6.45 -12.53 6.22
N PRO A 146 5.96 -12.93 7.42
CA PRO A 146 6.81 -13.56 8.42
C PRO A 146 7.26 -14.98 8.06
N GLN A 147 6.51 -15.66 7.18
CA GLN A 147 6.71 -17.08 6.85
C GLN A 147 7.70 -17.31 5.70
N VAL A 148 7.98 -16.26 4.91
CA VAL A 148 8.79 -16.34 3.68
C VAL A 148 9.75 -15.15 3.55
N ASP A 149 10.66 -15.24 2.60
CA ASP A 149 11.53 -14.10 2.24
C ASP A 149 10.68 -13.01 1.55
N GLY A 150 10.66 -11.79 2.13
CA GLY A 150 9.80 -10.70 1.66
C GLY A 150 10.07 -10.27 0.22
N VAL A 151 11.34 -10.28 -0.23
CA VAL A 151 11.69 -9.93 -1.62
C VAL A 151 11.16 -10.99 -2.61
N ARG A 152 11.20 -12.26 -2.20
CA ARG A 152 10.65 -13.35 -3.00
C ARG A 152 9.12 -13.32 -2.99
N LEU A 153 8.50 -12.93 -1.88
CA LEU A 153 7.06 -12.74 -1.81
C LEU A 153 6.62 -11.63 -2.76
N SER A 154 7.31 -10.48 -2.77
CA SER A 154 7.07 -9.39 -3.72
C SER A 154 7.21 -9.85 -5.18
N LEU A 155 8.25 -10.64 -5.48
CA LEU A 155 8.43 -11.17 -6.83
C LEU A 155 7.28 -12.08 -7.24
N ALA A 156 6.85 -13.00 -6.36
CA ALA A 156 5.72 -13.89 -6.63
C ALA A 156 4.40 -13.11 -6.79
N GLU A 157 4.16 -12.12 -5.93
CA GLU A 157 3.02 -11.21 -6.00
C GLU A 157 2.98 -10.47 -7.35
N PHE A 158 4.09 -9.84 -7.76
CA PHE A 158 4.13 -9.09 -9.03
C PHE A 158 4.05 -9.97 -10.27
N LEU A 159 4.54 -11.20 -10.23
CA LEU A 159 4.32 -12.16 -11.31
C LEU A 159 2.83 -12.43 -11.50
N VAL A 160 2.09 -12.67 -10.42
CA VAL A 160 0.64 -12.89 -10.47
C VAL A 160 -0.07 -11.65 -10.99
N VAL A 161 0.21 -10.47 -10.40
CA VAL A 161 -0.39 -9.19 -10.82
C VAL A 161 -0.11 -8.91 -12.31
N SER A 162 1.11 -9.19 -12.79
CA SER A 162 1.48 -8.97 -14.19
C SER A 162 0.62 -9.81 -15.13
N VAL A 163 0.46 -11.10 -14.82
CA VAL A 163 -0.32 -12.03 -15.64
C VAL A 163 -1.81 -11.64 -15.62
N GLU A 164 -2.39 -11.42 -14.44
CA GLU A 164 -3.81 -11.08 -14.30
C GLU A 164 -4.13 -9.73 -14.93
N SER A 165 -3.30 -8.70 -14.71
CA SER A 165 -3.51 -7.38 -15.32
C SER A 165 -3.32 -7.41 -16.83
N THR A 166 -2.46 -8.29 -17.36
CA THR A 166 -2.31 -8.45 -18.81
C THR A 166 -3.53 -9.14 -19.38
N ALA A 167 -4.03 -10.18 -18.73
CA ALA A 167 -5.26 -10.85 -19.13
C ALA A 167 -6.45 -9.87 -19.15
N ALA A 168 -6.58 -9.05 -18.11
CA ALA A 168 -7.61 -8.01 -18.04
C ALA A 168 -7.44 -6.97 -19.17
N ALA A 169 -6.23 -6.49 -19.42
CA ALA A 169 -5.97 -5.53 -20.49
C ALA A 169 -6.31 -6.09 -21.88
N LEU A 170 -5.98 -7.34 -22.16
CA LEU A 170 -6.31 -7.99 -23.44
C LEU A 170 -7.82 -8.22 -23.63
N LEU A 171 -8.58 -8.35 -22.53
CA LEU A 171 -10.04 -8.56 -22.59
C LEU A 171 -10.81 -7.25 -22.69
N PHE A 172 -10.32 -6.16 -22.07
CA PHE A 172 -11.09 -4.92 -21.91
C PHE A 172 -10.45 -3.70 -22.59
N GLU A 173 -9.20 -3.79 -23.06
CA GLU A 173 -8.45 -2.68 -23.63
C GLU A 173 -7.86 -3.06 -24.98
N THR A 174 -7.58 -2.06 -25.81
CA THR A 174 -6.83 -2.19 -27.07
C THR A 174 -5.49 -1.47 -26.93
N PRO A 175 -4.47 -2.11 -26.31
CA PRO A 175 -3.19 -1.45 -26.06
C PRO A 175 -2.47 -1.12 -27.37
N SER A 176 -2.02 0.14 -27.52
CA SER A 176 -1.28 0.62 -28.67
C SER A 176 0.21 0.78 -28.34
N ALA A 177 1.08 0.31 -29.25
CA ALA A 177 2.52 0.48 -29.11
C ALA A 177 2.95 1.96 -29.00
N ALA A 178 2.24 2.86 -29.69
CA ALA A 178 2.48 4.29 -29.62
C ALA A 178 2.25 4.85 -28.20
N GLN A 179 1.16 4.46 -27.54
CA GLN A 179 0.86 4.85 -26.16
C GLN A 179 1.94 4.38 -25.16
N PHE A 180 2.51 3.20 -25.38
CA PHE A 180 3.64 2.72 -24.57
C PHE A 180 4.90 3.56 -24.76
N ALA A 181 5.21 3.92 -26.00
CA ALA A 181 6.38 4.75 -26.30
C ALA A 181 6.26 6.16 -25.71
N GLU A 182 5.10 6.80 -25.84
CA GLU A 182 4.83 8.14 -25.30
C GLU A 182 4.89 8.16 -23.75
N ASN A 183 4.47 7.08 -23.09
CA ASN A 183 4.42 6.98 -21.62
C ASN A 183 5.56 6.12 -21.04
N ALA A 184 6.62 5.86 -21.81
CA ALA A 184 7.70 4.96 -21.39
C ALA A 184 8.37 5.40 -20.07
N LEU A 185 8.67 6.70 -19.90
CA LEU A 185 9.33 7.23 -18.71
C LEU A 185 8.44 7.13 -17.46
N PRO A 186 7.17 7.57 -17.45
CA PRO A 186 6.24 7.32 -16.34
C PRO A 186 6.06 5.83 -16.01
N ILE A 187 5.96 4.98 -17.01
CA ILE A 187 5.80 3.53 -16.82
C ILE A 187 7.05 2.94 -16.16
N LEU A 188 8.24 3.32 -16.62
CA LEU A 188 9.51 2.89 -16.06
C LEU A 188 9.66 3.33 -14.59
N TYR A 189 9.38 4.60 -14.30
CA TYR A 189 9.40 5.15 -12.95
C TYR A 189 8.43 4.41 -12.02
N CYS A 190 7.17 4.25 -12.43
CA CYS A 190 6.16 3.53 -11.66
C CYS A 190 6.54 2.05 -11.48
N GLY A 191 7.14 1.43 -12.48
CA GLY A 191 7.56 0.03 -12.41
C GLY A 191 8.71 -0.19 -11.42
N ILE A 192 9.74 0.62 -11.48
CA ILE A 192 10.92 0.48 -10.62
C ILE A 192 10.65 1.04 -9.23
N MET A 193 10.27 2.32 -9.13
CA MET A 193 10.19 3.02 -7.85
C MET A 193 8.91 2.68 -7.08
N SER A 194 7.74 2.78 -7.71
CA SER A 194 6.48 2.53 -7.02
C SER A 194 6.26 1.03 -6.82
N SER A 195 6.31 0.22 -7.88
CA SER A 195 6.05 -1.22 -7.75
C SER A 195 7.26 -1.97 -7.21
N GLY A 196 8.44 -1.85 -7.82
CA GLY A 196 9.64 -2.60 -7.44
C GLY A 196 10.14 -2.25 -6.04
N VAL A 197 10.36 -0.97 -5.76
CA VAL A 197 10.95 -0.52 -4.49
C VAL A 197 9.88 -0.36 -3.41
N ALA A 198 8.86 0.48 -3.61
CA ALA A 198 7.94 0.86 -2.53
C ALA A 198 7.12 -0.31 -2.00
N TYR A 199 6.48 -1.12 -2.86
CA TYR A 199 5.73 -2.31 -2.40
C TYR A 199 6.63 -3.37 -1.76
N THR A 200 7.87 -3.55 -2.26
CA THR A 200 8.81 -4.47 -1.61
C THR A 200 9.20 -3.98 -0.21
N LEU A 201 9.46 -2.68 -0.05
CA LEU A 201 9.70 -2.08 1.25
C LEU A 201 8.48 -2.16 2.16
N GLN A 202 7.27 -2.03 1.61
CA GLN A 202 6.02 -2.27 2.34
C GLN A 202 5.96 -3.68 2.91
N ILE A 203 6.20 -4.72 2.10
CA ILE A 203 6.18 -6.12 2.55
C ILE A 203 7.25 -6.37 3.63
N LEU A 204 8.46 -5.82 3.44
CA LEU A 204 9.55 -5.95 4.40
C LEU A 204 9.24 -5.21 5.71
N GLY A 205 8.68 -4.00 5.62
CA GLY A 205 8.32 -3.19 6.78
C GLY A 205 7.11 -3.73 7.56
N GLN A 206 6.16 -4.37 6.88
CA GLN A 206 4.99 -4.96 7.54
C GLN A 206 5.31 -6.24 8.30
N ARG A 207 6.42 -6.91 8.01
CA ARG A 207 6.75 -8.23 8.56
C ARG A 207 6.68 -8.31 10.09
N ASP A 208 7.11 -7.26 10.76
CA ASP A 208 7.24 -7.22 12.22
C ASP A 208 6.31 -6.16 12.86
N LEU A 209 5.39 -5.58 12.06
CA LEU A 209 4.47 -4.54 12.50
C LEU A 209 3.04 -5.04 12.59
N ASN A 210 2.27 -4.49 13.52
CA ASN A 210 0.82 -4.68 13.53
C ASN A 210 0.23 -4.04 12.25
N PRO A 211 -0.62 -4.74 11.47
CA PRO A 211 -1.17 -4.24 10.21
C PRO A 211 -1.96 -2.93 10.36
N ALA A 212 -2.58 -2.69 11.50
CA ALA A 212 -3.26 -1.43 11.76
C ALA A 212 -2.28 -0.26 11.94
N ILE A 213 -1.10 -0.49 12.53
CA ILE A 213 -0.02 0.52 12.60
C ILE A 213 0.60 0.70 11.22
N ALA A 214 0.82 -0.39 10.48
CA ALA A 214 1.33 -0.32 9.12
C ALA A 214 0.40 0.52 8.22
N SER A 215 -0.91 0.31 8.28
CA SER A 215 -1.89 1.09 7.50
C SER A 215 -1.88 2.59 7.84
N LEU A 216 -1.67 2.94 9.13
CA LEU A 216 -1.48 4.33 9.53
C LEU A 216 -0.20 4.96 8.97
N ILE A 217 0.91 4.22 9.01
CA ILE A 217 2.19 4.68 8.43
C ILE A 217 2.03 4.90 6.92
N MET A 218 1.31 4.02 6.23
CA MET A 218 1.04 4.14 4.80
C MET A 218 0.24 5.40 4.45
N CYS A 219 -0.57 5.95 5.36
CA CYS A 219 -1.24 7.24 5.12
C CYS A 219 -0.26 8.41 4.93
N LEU A 220 1.01 8.28 5.35
CA LEU A 220 2.05 9.25 5.05
C LEU A 220 2.34 9.37 3.55
N GLU A 221 1.94 8.39 2.74
CA GLU A 221 1.99 8.48 1.28
C GLU A 221 1.29 9.74 0.78
N SER A 222 0.11 10.05 1.31
CA SER A 222 -0.63 11.27 0.95
C SER A 222 0.13 12.55 1.36
N VAL A 223 0.81 12.53 2.50
CA VAL A 223 1.65 13.65 2.96
C VAL A 223 2.84 13.84 2.02
N PHE A 224 3.58 12.78 1.72
CA PHE A 224 4.73 12.84 0.82
C PHE A 224 4.32 13.19 -0.61
N SER A 225 3.15 12.74 -1.07
CA SER A 225 2.58 13.12 -2.36
C SER A 225 2.31 14.62 -2.44
N ALA A 226 1.71 15.20 -1.38
CA ALA A 226 1.46 16.64 -1.30
C ALA A 226 2.77 17.45 -1.25
N LEU A 227 3.75 17.02 -0.45
CA LEU A 227 5.08 17.64 -0.40
C LEU A 227 5.81 17.54 -1.73
N GLY A 228 5.74 16.38 -2.41
CA GLY A 228 6.31 16.19 -3.74
C GLY A 228 5.67 17.11 -4.79
N GLY A 229 4.34 17.25 -4.75
CA GLY A 229 3.61 18.19 -5.59
C GLY A 229 4.03 19.66 -5.36
N TRP A 230 4.22 20.04 -4.09
CA TRP A 230 4.72 21.36 -3.74
C TRP A 230 6.15 21.59 -4.21
N MET A 231 7.06 20.65 -3.95
CA MET A 231 8.51 20.82 -4.27
C MET A 231 8.82 20.67 -5.76
N LEU A 232 8.21 19.70 -6.44
CA LEU A 232 8.57 19.32 -7.82
C LEU A 232 7.66 19.99 -8.86
N LEU A 233 6.38 20.16 -8.54
CA LEU A 233 5.38 20.72 -9.46
C LEU A 233 5.01 22.17 -9.10
N HIS A 234 5.67 22.78 -8.10
CA HIS A 234 5.40 24.13 -7.61
C HIS A 234 3.93 24.40 -7.29
N GLN A 235 3.21 23.36 -6.83
CA GLN A 235 1.83 23.48 -6.39
C GLN A 235 1.76 24.20 -5.04
N ASN A 236 0.84 25.16 -4.90
CA ASN A 236 0.65 25.85 -3.63
C ASN A 236 -0.15 24.98 -2.67
N LEU A 237 0.41 24.70 -1.49
CA LEU A 237 -0.32 24.07 -0.40
C LEU A 237 -1.08 25.13 0.39
N SER A 238 -2.37 24.95 0.54
CA SER A 238 -3.20 25.78 1.42
C SER A 238 -2.89 25.48 2.90
N ALA A 239 -3.20 26.42 3.79
CA ALA A 239 -3.06 26.22 5.24
C ALA A 239 -3.84 24.99 5.73
N ARG A 240 -5.00 24.69 5.10
CA ARG A 240 -5.82 23.52 5.37
C ARG A 240 -5.08 22.21 5.04
N GLU A 241 -4.43 22.14 3.89
CA GLU A 241 -3.66 20.96 3.45
C GLU A 241 -2.44 20.74 4.35
N VAL A 242 -1.72 21.81 4.70
CA VAL A 242 -0.60 21.75 5.65
C VAL A 242 -1.07 21.23 7.01
N PHE A 243 -2.21 21.72 7.52
CA PHE A 243 -2.77 21.23 8.79
C PHE A 243 -3.18 19.76 8.69
N GLY A 244 -3.72 19.32 7.54
CA GLY A 244 -4.01 17.92 7.26
C GLY A 244 -2.76 17.04 7.34
N CYS A 245 -1.65 17.48 6.72
CA CYS A 245 -0.36 16.79 6.82
C CYS A 245 0.14 16.65 8.26
N VAL A 246 0.05 17.73 9.05
CA VAL A 246 0.45 17.72 10.47
C VAL A 246 -0.40 16.73 11.27
N LEU A 247 -1.72 16.66 11.04
CA LEU A 247 -2.62 15.73 11.72
C LEU A 247 -2.27 14.26 11.37
N ILE A 248 -2.01 13.95 10.10
CA ILE A 248 -1.62 12.59 9.68
C ILE A 248 -0.31 12.20 10.37
N PHE A 249 0.68 13.08 10.36
CA PHE A 249 1.95 12.82 11.02
C PHE A 249 1.78 12.62 12.53
N ALA A 250 1.00 13.48 13.18
CA ALA A 250 0.69 13.37 14.61
C ALA A 250 -0.05 12.06 14.94
N ALA A 251 -0.97 11.61 14.07
CA ALA A 251 -1.66 10.35 14.24
C ALA A 251 -0.70 9.14 14.20
N VAL A 252 0.26 9.14 13.26
CA VAL A 252 1.27 8.09 13.16
C VAL A 252 2.16 8.07 14.40
N VAL A 253 2.63 9.23 14.86
CA VAL A 253 3.43 9.34 16.09
C VAL A 253 2.61 8.87 17.30
N LEU A 254 1.36 9.33 17.43
CA LEU A 254 0.48 8.93 18.52
C LEU A 254 0.30 7.41 18.58
N ALA A 255 0.08 6.76 17.44
CA ALA A 255 -0.12 5.30 17.38
C ALA A 255 1.09 4.49 17.85
N GLN A 256 2.29 5.06 17.78
CA GLN A 256 3.55 4.39 18.11
C GLN A 256 4.08 4.72 19.52
N LEU A 257 3.48 5.71 20.21
CA LEU A 257 3.90 6.04 21.57
C LEU A 257 3.62 4.88 22.54
N PRO A 258 4.59 4.44 23.35
CA PRO A 258 4.34 3.42 24.36
C PRO A 258 3.39 3.97 25.43
N LEU A 259 2.30 3.23 25.72
CA LEU A 259 1.26 3.60 26.72
C LEU A 259 1.85 3.95 28.11
N GLU A 260 2.98 3.38 28.45
CA GLU A 260 3.69 3.63 29.70
C GLU A 260 4.16 5.09 29.82
N MET A 261 4.54 5.76 28.74
CA MET A 261 4.93 7.16 28.75
C MET A 261 3.72 8.08 29.03
N LEU A 262 2.54 7.74 28.51
CA LEU A 262 1.31 8.50 28.75
C LEU A 262 0.84 8.39 30.20
N HIS A 263 1.04 7.23 30.85
CA HIS A 263 0.75 7.04 32.26
C HIS A 263 1.76 7.71 33.20
N ARG A 264 3.03 7.84 32.81
CA ARG A 264 4.03 8.59 33.59
C ARG A 264 3.77 10.09 33.58
N ALA A 265 3.39 10.67 32.43
CA ALA A 265 3.04 12.08 32.35
C ALA A 265 1.83 12.46 33.26
N LYS A 266 0.89 11.52 33.44
CA LYS A 266 -0.30 11.72 34.31
C LYS A 266 -0.01 11.57 35.81
N LYS A 267 1.15 11.04 36.22
CA LYS A 267 1.56 10.93 37.62
C LYS A 267 2.45 12.07 38.10
N THR A 268 2.89 12.93 37.18
CA THR A 268 3.80 14.08 37.48
C THR A 268 3.07 15.42 37.44
N THR A 269 1.78 15.45 37.17
CA THR A 269 0.85 16.55 37.35
C THR A 269 -0.11 16.27 38.49
#